data_0d03a4806b036d4d1caa4b15d6a9eb7d
#
_entry.id   0d03a4806b036d4d1caa4b15d6a9eb7d
#
_cell.length_a   1.000
_cell.length_b   1.000
_cell.length_c   1.000
_cell.angle_alpha   90.00
_cell.angle_beta   90.00
_cell.angle_gamma   90.00
#
_symmetry.space_group_name_H-M   'P 1'
#
loop_
_entity.id
_entity.type
_entity.pdbx_description
1 polymer ?
#
loop_
_entity_poly.entity_id
_entity_poly.type
_entity_poly.pdbx_seq_one_letter_code
_entity_poly.pdbx_strand_id
1 'polypeptide(L)'
;MDFKNIKVRSEQAIGFVQIDRVAEKNSLDIETSKEILQALNNFDQDIAIKCIAIEGNQKLFSPGADIKELDSLNKNTAIQQKLFDAFDEIYNVKKPVIALVEGYALGGGMELALICDFIIASENAKFAQPEINLGLIPGIGGTQRLKRYAGKYNANYLCMTGEMITAQQAQNMGIVSVVLKAAEFKEETMKILKSISEKPLSSLVEIKRLINKDASLKDERQTFYKLLDGENKYIGIKSFFEKTKPEWK
;
A
#
# COMPACT_ATOMS: atom_id res chain seq x y z
N MET A 1 -18.65 -6.24 -9.93
CA MET A 1 -18.04 -5.48 -11.05
C MET A 1 -16.96 -6.36 -11.64
N ASP A 2 -16.96 -6.51 -12.94
CA ASP A 2 -15.90 -7.28 -13.59
C ASP A 2 -14.78 -6.32 -13.97
N PHE A 3 -13.61 -6.51 -13.37
CA PHE A 3 -12.37 -5.83 -13.71
C PHE A 3 -11.57 -6.70 -14.69
N LYS A 4 -10.81 -6.07 -15.56
CA LYS A 4 -10.04 -6.75 -16.60
C LYS A 4 -8.65 -7.19 -16.09
N ASN A 5 -7.99 -6.30 -15.34
CA ASN A 5 -6.59 -6.41 -14.96
C ASN A 5 -6.38 -6.72 -13.47
N ILE A 6 -7.45 -6.75 -12.69
CA ILE A 6 -7.40 -7.07 -11.26
C ILE A 6 -8.48 -8.06 -10.86
N LYS A 7 -8.25 -8.77 -9.77
CA LYS A 7 -9.27 -9.55 -9.06
C LYS A 7 -9.57 -8.92 -7.72
N VAL A 8 -10.84 -8.90 -7.36
CA VAL A 8 -11.32 -8.30 -6.11
C VAL A 8 -12.07 -9.36 -5.31
N ARG A 9 -11.73 -9.50 -4.04
CA ARG A 9 -12.44 -10.35 -3.09
C ARG A 9 -12.50 -9.72 -1.72
N SER A 10 -13.40 -10.15 -0.88
CA SER A 10 -13.42 -9.81 0.54
C SER A 10 -13.44 -11.09 1.38
N GLU A 11 -12.75 -11.05 2.50
CA GLU A 11 -12.73 -12.12 3.49
C GLU A 11 -12.87 -11.49 4.87
N GLN A 12 -13.91 -11.86 5.61
CA GLN A 12 -14.27 -11.19 6.85
C GLN A 12 -14.43 -9.67 6.62
N ALA A 13 -13.70 -8.83 7.36
CA ALA A 13 -13.73 -7.37 7.21
C ALA A 13 -12.51 -6.82 6.43
N ILE A 14 -11.90 -7.63 5.57
CA ILE A 14 -10.71 -7.31 4.79
C ILE A 14 -11.06 -7.36 3.30
N GLY A 15 -10.76 -6.27 2.58
CA GLY A 15 -10.83 -6.21 1.12
C GLY A 15 -9.48 -6.58 0.50
N PHE A 16 -9.49 -7.31 -0.60
CA PHE A 16 -8.28 -7.68 -1.34
C PHE A 16 -8.40 -7.20 -2.78
N VAL A 17 -7.37 -6.53 -3.25
CA VAL A 17 -7.17 -6.11 -4.63
C VAL A 17 -5.94 -6.83 -5.15
N GLN A 18 -6.15 -7.83 -5.99
CA GLN A 18 -5.07 -8.60 -6.60
C GLN A 18 -4.81 -8.11 -8.01
N ILE A 19 -3.57 -7.72 -8.31
CA ILE A 19 -3.13 -7.45 -9.68
C ILE A 19 -3.09 -8.79 -10.41
N ASP A 20 -3.87 -8.93 -11.48
CA ASP A 20 -4.02 -10.19 -12.24
C ASP A 20 -3.90 -9.96 -13.76
N ARG A 21 -2.89 -9.23 -14.15
CA ARG A 21 -2.54 -8.95 -15.55
C ARG A 21 -1.44 -9.89 -16.01
N VAL A 22 -1.74 -11.19 -16.03
CA VAL A 22 -0.74 -12.27 -16.17
C VAL A 22 0.02 -12.21 -17.50
N ALA A 23 -0.67 -11.90 -18.61
CA ALA A 23 -0.06 -11.83 -19.95
C ALA A 23 1.03 -10.75 -20.02
N GLU A 24 0.85 -9.64 -19.30
CA GLU A 24 1.77 -8.51 -19.20
C GLU A 24 2.58 -8.53 -17.91
N LYS A 25 2.64 -9.68 -17.24
CA LYS A 25 3.43 -9.90 -16.03
C LYS A 25 3.11 -8.92 -14.90
N ASN A 26 1.83 -8.54 -14.73
CA ASN A 26 1.36 -7.56 -13.74
C ASN A 26 1.96 -6.15 -13.90
N SER A 27 2.36 -5.75 -15.13
CA SER A 27 2.75 -4.37 -15.39
C SER A 27 1.56 -3.43 -15.20
N LEU A 28 1.85 -2.20 -14.79
CA LEU A 28 0.86 -1.18 -14.49
C LEU A 28 0.72 -0.24 -15.69
N ASP A 29 -0.43 -0.28 -16.34
CA ASP A 29 -0.88 0.72 -17.30
C ASP A 29 -1.92 1.65 -16.66
N ILE A 30 -2.36 2.66 -17.41
CA ILE A 30 -3.36 3.63 -16.96
C ILE A 30 -4.68 2.92 -16.61
N GLU A 31 -5.08 1.89 -17.37
CA GLU A 31 -6.31 1.14 -17.12
C GLU A 31 -6.21 0.38 -15.79
N THR A 32 -5.12 -0.35 -15.56
CA THR A 32 -4.88 -1.10 -14.32
C THR A 32 -4.85 -0.17 -13.09
N SER A 33 -4.20 0.99 -13.21
CA SER A 33 -4.15 1.96 -12.11
C SER A 33 -5.53 2.51 -11.75
N LYS A 34 -6.38 2.77 -12.75
CA LYS A 34 -7.77 3.19 -12.55
C LYS A 34 -8.64 2.10 -11.93
N GLU A 35 -8.47 0.84 -12.36
CA GLU A 35 -9.18 -0.30 -11.77
C GLU A 35 -8.80 -0.50 -10.30
N ILE A 36 -7.50 -0.41 -9.96
CA ILE A 36 -7.04 -0.47 -8.57
C ILE A 36 -7.69 0.65 -7.75
N LEU A 37 -7.62 1.89 -8.21
CA LEU A 37 -8.26 3.02 -7.53
C LEU A 37 -9.75 2.81 -7.32
N GLN A 38 -10.47 2.36 -8.34
CA GLN A 38 -11.90 2.10 -8.25
C GLN A 38 -12.24 1.00 -7.22
N ALA A 39 -11.47 -0.09 -7.21
CA ALA A 39 -11.63 -1.15 -6.23
C ALA A 39 -11.37 -0.66 -4.79
N LEU A 40 -10.31 0.13 -4.61
CA LEU A 40 -9.98 0.73 -3.31
C LEU A 40 -11.08 1.67 -2.83
N ASN A 41 -11.62 2.53 -3.70
CA ASN A 41 -12.71 3.44 -3.37
C ASN A 41 -14.01 2.68 -3.01
N ASN A 42 -14.30 1.58 -3.69
CA ASN A 42 -15.45 0.73 -3.35
C ASN A 42 -15.29 0.15 -1.93
N PHE A 43 -14.11 -0.37 -1.59
CA PHE A 43 -13.84 -0.86 -0.24
C PHE A 43 -13.77 0.26 0.80
N ASP A 44 -13.30 1.44 0.45
CA ASP A 44 -13.26 2.59 1.37
C ASP A 44 -14.66 3.05 1.78
N GLN A 45 -15.65 2.89 0.90
CA GLN A 45 -17.06 3.22 1.14
C GLN A 45 -17.84 2.08 1.81
N ASP A 46 -17.42 0.83 1.68
CA ASP A 46 -18.12 -0.33 2.24
C ASP A 46 -17.91 -0.42 3.75
N ILE A 47 -18.98 -0.22 4.52
CA ILE A 47 -18.94 -0.25 6.00
C ILE A 47 -18.48 -1.59 6.58
N ALA A 48 -18.65 -2.69 5.84
CA ALA A 48 -18.21 -4.02 6.26
C ALA A 48 -16.68 -4.19 6.20
N ILE A 49 -15.98 -3.40 5.40
CA ILE A 49 -14.53 -3.50 5.23
C ILE A 49 -13.81 -2.54 6.20
N LYS A 50 -12.81 -3.05 6.91
CA LYS A 50 -12.01 -2.30 7.91
C LYS A 50 -10.58 -2.02 7.45
N CYS A 51 -10.00 -2.89 6.61
CA CYS A 51 -8.69 -2.66 5.98
C CYS A 51 -8.67 -3.31 4.59
N ILE A 52 -7.71 -2.91 3.77
CA ILE A 52 -7.59 -3.33 2.38
C ILE A 52 -6.16 -3.83 2.16
N ALA A 53 -6.00 -4.91 1.41
CA ALA A 53 -4.72 -5.43 0.98
C ALA A 53 -4.59 -5.34 -0.54
N ILE A 54 -3.43 -4.86 -1.02
CA ILE A 54 -3.04 -4.96 -2.43
C ILE A 54 -2.03 -6.09 -2.54
N GLU A 55 -2.25 -7.02 -3.46
CA GLU A 55 -1.39 -8.18 -3.67
C GLU A 55 -1.15 -8.44 -5.16
N GLY A 56 -0.08 -9.15 -5.46
CA GLY A 56 0.16 -9.74 -6.77
C GLY A 56 -0.03 -11.25 -6.72
N ASN A 57 0.96 -11.98 -7.24
CA ASN A 57 1.06 -13.42 -7.08
C ASN A 57 2.41 -13.79 -6.43
N GLN A 58 2.62 -15.07 -6.12
CA GLN A 58 3.83 -15.56 -5.43
C GLN A 58 5.15 -15.17 -6.10
N LYS A 59 5.17 -14.96 -7.42
CA LYS A 59 6.38 -14.64 -8.17
C LYS A 59 6.53 -13.14 -8.40
N LEU A 60 5.41 -12.41 -8.45
CA LEU A 60 5.40 -11.07 -8.98
C LEU A 60 4.27 -10.23 -8.37
N PHE A 61 4.64 -9.23 -7.62
CA PHE A 61 3.72 -8.16 -7.22
C PHE A 61 3.43 -7.28 -8.45
N SER A 62 4.44 -6.56 -8.92
CA SER A 62 4.42 -5.83 -10.18
C SER A 62 5.85 -5.44 -10.60
N PRO A 63 6.21 -5.56 -11.89
CA PRO A 63 7.49 -5.10 -12.43
C PRO A 63 7.52 -3.58 -12.68
N GLY A 64 6.41 -2.87 -12.43
CA GLY A 64 6.27 -1.45 -12.67
C GLY A 64 5.45 -1.12 -13.91
N ALA A 65 5.71 0.04 -14.49
CA ALA A 65 4.97 0.57 -15.62
C ALA A 65 5.01 -0.35 -16.85
N ASP A 66 3.94 -0.35 -17.63
CA ASP A 66 3.90 -1.02 -18.92
C ASP A 66 4.80 -0.27 -19.91
N ILE A 67 5.92 -0.92 -20.28
CA ILE A 67 6.92 -0.30 -21.17
C ILE A 67 6.37 0.00 -22.56
N LYS A 68 5.41 -0.81 -23.06
CA LYS A 68 4.76 -0.55 -24.36
C LYS A 68 3.90 0.71 -24.30
N GLU A 69 3.20 0.92 -23.18
CA GLU A 69 2.45 2.16 -22.98
C GLU A 69 3.42 3.34 -22.88
N LEU A 70 4.48 3.24 -22.06
CA LEU A 70 5.48 4.32 -21.92
C LEU A 70 6.14 4.69 -23.26
N ASP A 71 6.47 3.72 -24.11
CA ASP A 71 7.07 3.96 -25.44
C ASP A 71 6.13 4.77 -26.35
N SER A 72 4.82 4.61 -26.19
CA SER A 72 3.80 5.36 -26.93
C SER A 72 3.57 6.79 -26.44
N LEU A 73 4.09 7.14 -25.26
CA LEU A 73 3.82 8.42 -24.61
C LEU A 73 4.96 9.43 -24.82
N ASN A 74 4.57 10.68 -24.94
CA ASN A 74 5.43 11.84 -24.76
C ASN A 74 4.89 12.71 -23.61
N LYS A 75 5.60 13.79 -23.26
CA LYS A 75 5.20 14.69 -22.17
C LYS A 75 3.74 15.14 -22.28
N ASN A 76 3.29 15.55 -23.46
CA ASN A 76 1.95 16.11 -23.64
C ASN A 76 0.88 15.04 -23.53
N THR A 77 1.08 13.88 -24.16
CA THR A 77 0.15 12.75 -24.10
C THR A 77 0.07 12.14 -22.72
N ALA A 78 1.19 12.02 -21.99
CA ALA A 78 1.20 11.55 -20.60
C ALA A 78 0.37 12.46 -19.66
N ILE A 79 0.52 13.77 -19.80
CA ILE A 79 -0.29 14.75 -19.04
C ILE A 79 -1.77 14.66 -19.45
N GLN A 80 -2.07 14.62 -20.74
CA GLN A 80 -3.44 14.54 -21.25
C GLN A 80 -4.16 13.27 -20.81
N GLN A 81 -3.46 12.14 -20.79
CA GLN A 81 -4.00 10.85 -20.37
C GLN A 81 -4.00 10.66 -18.85
N LYS A 82 -3.44 11.61 -18.10
CA LYS A 82 -3.42 11.58 -16.63
C LYS A 82 -2.71 10.34 -16.09
N LEU A 83 -1.49 10.10 -16.60
CA LEU A 83 -0.69 8.90 -16.32
C LEU A 83 -0.57 8.56 -14.82
N PHE A 84 -0.48 9.57 -13.96
CA PHE A 84 -0.22 9.39 -12.52
C PHE A 84 -1.42 9.71 -11.61
N ASP A 85 -2.50 10.31 -12.14
CA ASP A 85 -3.64 10.78 -11.32
C ASP A 85 -4.23 9.68 -10.43
N ALA A 86 -4.35 8.45 -10.94
CA ALA A 86 -4.89 7.35 -10.15
C ALA A 86 -4.00 7.00 -8.94
N PHE A 87 -2.68 7.07 -9.08
CA PHE A 87 -1.76 6.80 -7.96
C PHE A 87 -1.79 7.91 -6.90
N ASP A 88 -1.98 9.16 -7.32
CA ASP A 88 -2.14 10.28 -6.39
C ASP A 88 -3.42 10.13 -5.56
N GLU A 89 -4.51 9.64 -6.18
CA GLU A 89 -5.79 9.39 -5.50
C GLU A 89 -5.75 8.13 -4.61
N ILE A 90 -4.98 7.10 -4.94
CA ILE A 90 -4.78 5.91 -4.08
C ILE A 90 -4.25 6.33 -2.70
N TYR A 91 -3.35 7.33 -2.66
CA TYR A 91 -2.83 7.86 -1.41
C TYR A 91 -3.91 8.47 -0.49
N ASN A 92 -5.04 8.92 -1.06
CA ASN A 92 -6.13 9.57 -0.35
C ASN A 92 -7.17 8.60 0.25
N VAL A 93 -7.07 7.29 -0.03
CA VAL A 93 -7.93 6.26 0.56
C VAL A 93 -7.83 6.31 2.08
N LYS A 94 -8.97 6.35 2.77
CA LYS A 94 -9.02 6.62 4.22
C LYS A 94 -8.72 5.39 5.07
N LYS A 95 -9.24 4.22 4.67
CA LYS A 95 -8.99 2.97 5.39
C LYS A 95 -7.54 2.53 5.23
N PRO A 96 -7.01 1.73 6.18
CA PRO A 96 -5.69 1.14 6.03
C PRO A 96 -5.57 0.34 4.73
N VAL A 97 -4.49 0.59 3.97
CA VAL A 97 -4.12 -0.14 2.76
C VAL A 97 -2.75 -0.74 2.96
N ILE A 98 -2.63 -2.05 2.84
CA ILE A 98 -1.42 -2.82 3.10
C ILE A 98 -0.94 -3.48 1.80
N ALA A 99 0.34 -3.34 1.47
CA ALA A 99 0.94 -4.05 0.36
C ALA A 99 1.44 -5.44 0.80
N LEU A 100 1.05 -6.48 0.09
CA LEU A 100 1.47 -7.87 0.31
C LEU A 100 2.39 -8.28 -0.84
N VAL A 101 3.69 -8.35 -0.58
CA VAL A 101 4.70 -8.56 -1.62
C VAL A 101 5.37 -9.91 -1.44
N GLU A 102 5.03 -10.90 -2.29
CA GLU A 102 5.67 -12.21 -2.26
C GLU A 102 6.86 -12.34 -3.21
N GLY A 103 6.82 -11.70 -4.36
CA GLY A 103 7.85 -11.74 -5.39
C GLY A 103 8.44 -10.36 -5.70
N TYR A 104 8.55 -10.05 -6.98
CA TYR A 104 9.18 -8.79 -7.43
C TYR A 104 8.22 -7.60 -7.33
N ALA A 105 8.68 -6.51 -6.71
CA ALA A 105 8.05 -5.18 -6.72
C ALA A 105 9.09 -4.19 -7.24
N LEU A 106 9.00 -3.82 -8.51
CA LEU A 106 10.03 -3.04 -9.20
C LEU A 106 9.45 -1.75 -9.79
N GLY A 107 10.21 -0.66 -9.80
CA GLY A 107 9.79 0.62 -10.36
C GLY A 107 8.42 1.07 -9.84
N GLY A 108 7.49 1.39 -10.74
CA GLY A 108 6.12 1.73 -10.39
C GLY A 108 5.41 0.70 -9.50
N GLY A 109 5.80 -0.59 -9.55
CA GLY A 109 5.30 -1.62 -8.64
C GLY A 109 5.81 -1.43 -7.21
N MET A 110 7.09 -1.10 -7.04
CA MET A 110 7.61 -0.70 -5.74
C MET A 110 6.99 0.62 -5.28
N GLU A 111 6.77 1.57 -6.18
CA GLU A 111 6.14 2.84 -5.86
C GLU A 111 4.68 2.64 -5.38
N LEU A 112 3.91 1.75 -6.03
CA LEU A 112 2.57 1.37 -5.56
C LEU A 112 2.61 0.76 -4.15
N ALA A 113 3.58 -0.13 -3.88
CA ALA A 113 3.76 -0.67 -2.52
C ALA A 113 4.11 0.42 -1.50
N LEU A 114 4.92 1.42 -1.88
CA LEU A 114 5.30 2.57 -1.04
C LEU A 114 4.15 3.57 -0.81
N ILE A 115 3.10 3.56 -1.65
CA ILE A 115 1.87 4.35 -1.41
C ILE A 115 1.06 3.75 -0.26
N CYS A 116 1.10 2.43 -0.08
CA CYS A 116 0.41 1.75 0.99
C CYS A 116 0.92 2.19 2.38
N ASP A 117 0.13 1.95 3.41
CA ASP A 117 0.46 2.39 4.77
C ASP A 117 1.65 1.63 5.35
N PHE A 118 1.82 0.38 4.97
CA PHE A 118 3.03 -0.42 5.21
C PHE A 118 3.08 -1.64 4.29
N ILE A 119 4.25 -2.29 4.26
CA ILE A 119 4.54 -3.43 3.41
C ILE A 119 4.80 -4.66 4.28
N ILE A 120 4.08 -5.75 3.99
CA ILE A 120 4.41 -7.11 4.43
C ILE A 120 5.04 -7.83 3.24
N ALA A 121 6.26 -8.31 3.40
CA ALA A 121 6.99 -8.98 2.34
C ALA A 121 7.29 -10.44 2.70
N SER A 122 7.25 -11.33 1.71
CA SER A 122 7.87 -12.63 1.82
C SER A 122 9.40 -12.48 1.85
N GLU A 123 10.10 -13.39 2.53
CA GLU A 123 11.57 -13.46 2.52
C GLU A 123 12.16 -13.53 1.10
N ASN A 124 11.40 -14.04 0.14
CA ASN A 124 11.79 -14.16 -1.26
C ASN A 124 11.56 -12.86 -2.07
N ALA A 125 10.86 -11.88 -1.51
CA ALA A 125 10.55 -10.65 -2.22
C ALA A 125 11.80 -9.84 -2.57
N LYS A 126 11.71 -9.13 -3.70
CA LYS A 126 12.77 -8.26 -4.23
C LYS A 126 12.20 -6.91 -4.60
N PHE A 127 12.96 -5.87 -4.33
CA PHE A 127 12.59 -4.48 -4.56
C PHE A 127 13.67 -3.75 -5.36
N ALA A 128 13.28 -2.88 -6.28
CA ALA A 128 14.20 -2.00 -7.00
C ALA A 128 13.49 -0.76 -7.57
N GLN A 129 14.26 0.29 -7.87
CA GLN A 129 13.84 1.43 -8.68
C GLN A 129 14.70 1.50 -9.95
N PRO A 130 14.41 0.65 -10.97
CA PRO A 130 15.29 0.45 -12.11
C PRO A 130 15.10 1.47 -13.25
N GLU A 131 14.29 2.52 -13.06
CA GLU A 131 13.92 3.51 -14.06
C GLU A 131 15.13 4.19 -14.71
N ILE A 132 16.23 4.32 -13.97
CA ILE A 132 17.48 4.91 -14.48
C ILE A 132 18.03 4.13 -15.68
N ASN A 133 17.80 2.82 -15.76
CA ASN A 133 18.23 1.98 -16.87
C ASN A 133 17.43 2.25 -18.16
N LEU A 134 16.33 2.98 -18.06
CA LEU A 134 15.51 3.44 -19.20
C LEU A 134 15.71 4.93 -19.49
N GLY A 135 16.68 5.59 -18.82
CA GLY A 135 16.87 7.04 -18.92
C GLY A 135 15.74 7.85 -18.26
N LEU A 136 15.00 7.23 -17.32
CA LEU A 136 13.89 7.82 -16.59
C LEU A 136 14.21 7.90 -15.10
N ILE A 137 13.27 8.47 -14.36
CA ILE A 137 13.26 8.51 -12.89
C ILE A 137 11.95 7.91 -12.37
N PRO A 138 11.87 7.48 -11.12
CA PRO A 138 10.59 7.14 -10.49
C PRO A 138 9.58 8.26 -10.63
N GLY A 139 8.36 7.95 -11.11
CA GLY A 139 7.34 8.95 -11.45
C GLY A 139 6.13 8.98 -10.50
N ILE A 140 5.95 7.92 -9.71
CA ILE A 140 4.79 7.75 -8.82
C ILE A 140 5.14 8.16 -7.37
N GLY A 141 6.25 8.88 -7.17
CA GLY A 141 6.70 9.40 -5.88
C GLY A 141 7.79 8.57 -5.21
N GLY A 142 8.44 7.64 -5.92
CA GLY A 142 9.50 6.78 -5.37
C GLY A 142 10.65 7.57 -4.77
N THR A 143 11.12 8.63 -5.44
CA THR A 143 12.20 9.48 -4.91
C THR A 143 11.83 10.13 -3.58
N GLN A 144 10.59 10.57 -3.43
CA GLN A 144 10.11 11.29 -2.25
C GLN A 144 9.81 10.32 -1.09
N ARG A 145 9.13 9.20 -1.39
CA ARG A 145 8.78 8.19 -0.38
C ARG A 145 10.00 7.45 0.12
N LEU A 146 10.93 7.05 -0.77
CA LEU A 146 12.19 6.43 -0.35
C LEU A 146 13.04 7.37 0.51
N LYS A 147 13.13 8.66 0.13
CA LYS A 147 13.83 9.63 0.96
C LYS A 147 13.21 9.72 2.38
N ARG A 148 11.88 9.67 2.47
CA ARG A 148 11.16 9.75 3.75
C ARG A 148 11.34 8.49 4.59
N TYR A 149 11.24 7.31 3.99
CA TYR A 149 11.21 6.02 4.71
C TYR A 149 12.62 5.45 4.94
N ALA A 150 13.48 5.49 3.92
CA ALA A 150 14.80 4.90 3.94
C ALA A 150 15.94 5.92 4.14
N GLY A 151 15.62 7.21 4.15
CA GLY A 151 16.58 8.29 4.23
C GLY A 151 17.29 8.60 2.90
N LYS A 152 17.94 9.78 2.85
CA LYS A 152 18.54 10.33 1.63
C LYS A 152 19.55 9.38 0.96
N TYR A 153 20.42 8.75 1.74
CA TYR A 153 21.50 7.93 1.18
C TYR A 153 20.99 6.67 0.51
N ASN A 154 20.09 5.94 1.17
CA ASN A 154 19.46 4.75 0.60
C ASN A 154 18.58 5.09 -0.62
N ALA A 155 17.82 6.19 -0.57
CA ALA A 155 17.02 6.65 -1.71
C ALA A 155 17.90 6.95 -2.93
N ASN A 156 19.00 7.71 -2.75
CA ASN A 156 19.95 7.99 -3.82
C ASN A 156 20.57 6.70 -4.37
N TYR A 157 21.03 5.81 -3.49
CA TYR A 157 21.60 4.53 -3.88
C TYR A 157 20.65 3.73 -4.78
N LEU A 158 19.42 3.48 -4.31
CA LEU A 158 18.44 2.69 -5.04
C LEU A 158 18.03 3.34 -6.37
N CYS A 159 17.75 4.66 -6.38
CA CYS A 159 17.29 5.34 -7.59
C CYS A 159 18.40 5.61 -8.60
N MET A 160 19.67 5.80 -8.17
CA MET A 160 20.79 6.10 -9.07
C MET A 160 21.44 4.84 -9.62
N THR A 161 21.38 3.72 -8.90
CA THR A 161 21.95 2.45 -9.35
C THR A 161 20.92 1.57 -10.03
N GLY A 162 19.64 1.68 -9.66
CA GLY A 162 18.59 0.75 -10.08
C GLY A 162 18.78 -0.66 -9.51
N GLU A 163 19.63 -0.81 -8.49
CA GLU A 163 19.98 -2.12 -7.94
C GLU A 163 18.82 -2.75 -7.19
N MET A 164 18.76 -4.08 -7.29
CA MET A 164 17.73 -4.88 -6.64
C MET A 164 18.18 -5.28 -5.23
N ILE A 165 17.30 -5.05 -4.25
CA ILE A 165 17.52 -5.42 -2.85
C ILE A 165 16.56 -6.54 -2.42
N THR A 166 16.98 -7.31 -1.42
CA THR A 166 16.15 -8.34 -0.79
C THR A 166 15.11 -7.74 0.17
N ALA A 167 14.10 -8.53 0.54
CA ALA A 167 13.13 -8.15 1.56
C ALA A 167 13.80 -7.77 2.89
N GLN A 168 14.83 -8.51 3.31
CA GLN A 168 15.57 -8.23 4.53
C GLN A 168 16.37 -6.92 4.45
N GLN A 169 16.99 -6.62 3.30
CA GLN A 169 17.65 -5.34 3.09
C GLN A 169 16.65 -4.18 3.11
N ALA A 170 15.50 -4.36 2.45
CA ALA A 170 14.41 -3.39 2.45
C ALA A 170 13.87 -3.14 3.87
N GLN A 171 13.74 -4.18 4.69
CA GLN A 171 13.35 -4.04 6.10
C GLN A 171 14.41 -3.29 6.91
N ASN A 172 15.68 -3.60 6.73
CA ASN A 172 16.77 -2.91 7.43
C ASN A 172 16.85 -1.42 7.05
N MET A 173 16.40 -1.07 5.83
CA MET A 173 16.33 0.33 5.37
C MET A 173 15.05 1.06 5.83
N GLY A 174 14.10 0.38 6.47
CA GLY A 174 12.82 0.97 6.89
C GLY A 174 11.75 1.02 5.79
N ILE A 175 11.96 0.33 4.66
CA ILE A 175 11.01 0.25 3.55
C ILE A 175 9.92 -0.79 3.80
N VAL A 176 10.32 -1.97 4.29
CA VAL A 176 9.41 -3.09 4.61
C VAL A 176 9.22 -3.17 6.12
N SER A 177 7.96 -3.27 6.56
CA SER A 177 7.64 -3.34 8.00
C SER A 177 7.79 -4.75 8.55
N VAL A 178 7.39 -5.76 7.79
CA VAL A 178 7.38 -7.17 8.24
C VAL A 178 7.90 -8.05 7.11
N VAL A 179 8.86 -8.92 7.44
CA VAL A 179 9.32 -10.01 6.54
C VAL A 179 8.88 -11.34 7.12
N LEU A 180 8.22 -12.15 6.32
CA LEU A 180 7.68 -13.46 6.70
C LEU A 180 8.32 -14.55 5.86
N LYS A 181 8.42 -15.76 6.44
CA LYS A 181 8.84 -16.93 5.68
C LYS A 181 7.83 -17.24 4.58
N ALA A 182 8.31 -17.62 3.41
CA ALA A 182 7.44 -17.89 2.27
C ALA A 182 6.38 -18.97 2.55
N ALA A 183 6.74 -20.02 3.28
CA ALA A 183 5.81 -21.09 3.64
C ALA A 183 4.69 -20.65 4.59
N GLU A 184 4.92 -19.61 5.39
CA GLU A 184 3.99 -19.10 6.41
C GLU A 184 3.29 -17.81 5.95
N PHE A 185 3.65 -17.27 4.77
CA PHE A 185 3.28 -15.91 4.34
C PHE A 185 1.78 -15.67 4.38
N LYS A 186 1.00 -16.55 3.79
CA LYS A 186 -0.46 -16.40 3.73
C LYS A 186 -1.10 -16.41 5.13
N GLU A 187 -0.71 -17.37 5.96
CA GLU A 187 -1.28 -17.53 7.30
C GLU A 187 -0.95 -16.34 8.20
N GLU A 188 0.34 -15.98 8.29
CA GLU A 188 0.80 -14.90 9.15
C GLU A 188 0.29 -13.53 8.68
N THR A 189 0.22 -13.31 7.37
CA THR A 189 -0.39 -12.10 6.79
C THR A 189 -1.85 -11.98 7.21
N MET A 190 -2.64 -13.06 7.14
CA MET A 190 -4.04 -13.05 7.57
C MET A 190 -4.19 -12.75 9.06
N LYS A 191 -3.28 -13.23 9.92
CA LYS A 191 -3.29 -12.89 11.35
C LYS A 191 -3.07 -11.39 11.57
N ILE A 192 -2.12 -10.79 10.83
CA ILE A 192 -1.86 -9.34 10.92
C ILE A 192 -3.06 -8.54 10.42
N LEU A 193 -3.59 -8.84 9.23
CA LEU A 193 -4.75 -8.13 8.67
C LEU A 193 -5.98 -8.25 9.58
N LYS A 194 -6.23 -9.44 10.14
CA LYS A 194 -7.30 -9.67 11.10
C LYS A 194 -7.11 -8.82 12.36
N SER A 195 -5.89 -8.75 12.89
CA SER A 195 -5.61 -7.94 14.07
C SER A 195 -5.92 -6.45 13.84
N ILE A 196 -5.72 -5.94 12.60
CA ILE A 196 -6.07 -4.58 12.21
C ILE A 196 -7.59 -4.43 12.07
N SER A 197 -8.24 -5.35 11.37
CA SER A 197 -9.69 -5.30 11.13
C SER A 197 -10.51 -5.39 12.41
N GLU A 198 -9.94 -5.91 13.48
CA GLU A 198 -10.52 -5.98 14.82
C GLU A 198 -10.34 -4.71 15.65
N LYS A 199 -9.76 -3.64 15.09
CA LYS A 199 -9.62 -2.33 15.76
C LYS A 199 -10.75 -1.38 15.37
N PRO A 200 -11.01 -0.32 16.18
CA PRO A 200 -12.01 0.67 15.84
C PRO A 200 -11.60 1.44 14.58
N LEU A 201 -12.43 1.38 13.54
CA LEU A 201 -12.13 1.98 12.24
C LEU A 201 -11.87 3.48 12.33
N SER A 202 -12.62 4.19 13.18
CA SER A 202 -12.42 5.63 13.40
C SER A 202 -11.01 5.97 13.86
N SER A 203 -10.43 5.16 14.74
CA SER A 203 -9.06 5.37 15.21
C SER A 203 -8.02 5.01 14.14
N LEU A 204 -8.23 3.93 13.38
CA LEU A 204 -7.35 3.54 12.28
C LEU A 204 -7.25 4.64 11.22
N VAL A 205 -8.38 5.20 10.80
CA VAL A 205 -8.46 6.30 9.83
C VAL A 205 -7.73 7.54 10.32
N GLU A 206 -7.91 7.91 11.59
CA GLU A 206 -7.24 9.09 12.14
C GLU A 206 -5.73 8.88 12.33
N ILE A 207 -5.28 7.69 12.74
CA ILE A 207 -3.85 7.34 12.80
C ILE A 207 -3.22 7.49 11.40
N LYS A 208 -3.80 6.87 10.38
CA LYS A 208 -3.33 6.98 9.00
C LYS A 208 -3.27 8.45 8.55
N ARG A 209 -4.34 9.19 8.78
CA ARG A 209 -4.42 10.62 8.40
C ARG A 209 -3.31 11.45 9.05
N LEU A 210 -3.07 11.26 10.35
CA LEU A 210 -2.05 12.03 11.09
C LEU A 210 -0.64 11.71 10.60
N ILE A 211 -0.34 10.44 10.37
CA ILE A 211 0.98 10.00 9.90
C ILE A 211 1.23 10.47 8.46
N ASN A 212 0.26 10.27 7.57
CA ASN A 212 0.44 10.57 6.13
C ASN A 212 0.51 12.08 5.82
N LYS A 213 -0.14 12.92 6.65
CA LYS A 213 -0.16 14.38 6.46
C LYS A 213 0.96 15.13 7.18
N ASP A 214 1.92 14.45 7.78
CA ASP A 214 2.93 15.10 8.65
C ASP A 214 2.28 16.07 9.65
N ALA A 215 1.21 15.60 10.29
CA ALA A 215 0.41 16.43 11.18
C ALA A 215 1.22 16.95 12.37
N SER A 216 0.91 18.13 12.84
CA SER A 216 1.54 18.70 14.01
C SER A 216 1.10 18.02 15.30
N LEU A 217 1.89 18.13 16.38
CA LEU A 217 1.49 17.68 17.72
C LEU A 217 0.16 18.31 18.18
N LYS A 218 -0.17 19.50 17.69
CA LYS A 218 -1.44 20.15 17.98
C LYS A 218 -2.60 19.40 17.31
N ASP A 219 -2.45 19.01 16.05
CA ASP A 219 -3.46 18.25 15.31
C ASP A 219 -3.67 16.86 15.94
N GLU A 220 -2.58 16.19 16.34
CA GLU A 220 -2.65 14.91 17.05
C GLU A 220 -3.44 15.03 18.36
N ARG A 221 -3.12 16.03 19.18
CA ARG A 221 -3.83 16.27 20.44
C ARG A 221 -5.31 16.61 20.25
N GLN A 222 -5.63 17.43 19.25
CA GLN A 222 -7.02 17.76 18.95
C GLN A 222 -7.80 16.52 18.50
N THR A 223 -7.18 15.68 17.67
CA THR A 223 -7.76 14.41 17.26
C THR A 223 -7.96 13.46 18.44
N PHE A 224 -6.98 13.37 19.33
CA PHE A 224 -7.09 12.59 20.56
C PHE A 224 -8.26 13.06 21.42
N TYR A 225 -8.40 14.38 21.67
CA TYR A 225 -9.52 14.93 22.44
C TYR A 225 -10.87 14.61 21.81
N LYS A 226 -10.99 14.70 20.46
CA LYS A 226 -12.21 14.30 19.75
C LYS A 226 -12.54 12.82 19.98
N LEU A 227 -11.53 11.94 19.97
CA LEU A 227 -11.74 10.50 20.19
C LEU A 227 -12.08 10.17 21.64
N LEU A 228 -11.70 11.01 22.62
CA LEU A 228 -12.08 10.85 24.04
C LEU A 228 -13.61 10.92 24.25
N ASP A 229 -14.32 11.67 23.41
CA ASP A 229 -15.78 11.78 23.47
C ASP A 229 -16.49 10.71 22.66
N GLY A 230 -15.73 9.88 21.90
CA GLY A 230 -16.28 8.85 21.03
C GLY A 230 -16.70 7.59 21.79
N GLU A 231 -17.78 6.94 21.32
CA GLU A 231 -18.32 5.70 21.93
C GLU A 231 -17.25 4.59 22.01
N ASN A 232 -16.39 4.47 21.00
CA ASN A 232 -15.35 3.44 20.94
C ASN A 232 -14.36 3.53 22.12
N LYS A 233 -14.08 4.73 22.65
CA LYS A 233 -13.28 4.87 23.88
C LYS A 233 -13.94 4.18 25.07
N TYR A 234 -15.24 4.39 25.27
CA TYR A 234 -15.99 3.76 26.38
C TYR A 234 -16.05 2.24 26.21
N ILE A 235 -16.32 1.75 25.00
CA ILE A 235 -16.31 0.32 24.67
C ILE A 235 -14.93 -0.28 24.98
N GLY A 236 -13.85 0.35 24.51
CA GLY A 236 -12.49 -0.15 24.71
C GLY A 236 -12.07 -0.19 26.18
N ILE A 237 -12.34 0.88 26.94
CA ILE A 237 -12.01 0.96 28.38
C ILE A 237 -12.82 -0.07 29.18
N LYS A 238 -14.13 -0.19 28.91
CA LYS A 238 -14.98 -1.18 29.55
C LYS A 238 -14.47 -2.59 29.30
N SER A 239 -14.25 -2.95 28.05
CA SER A 239 -13.75 -4.28 27.66
C SER A 239 -12.38 -4.60 28.28
N PHE A 240 -11.51 -3.58 28.42
CA PHE A 240 -10.21 -3.73 29.08
C PHE A 240 -10.35 -4.13 30.55
N PHE A 241 -11.23 -3.47 31.31
CA PHE A 241 -11.44 -3.80 32.71
C PHE A 241 -12.19 -5.13 32.88
N GLU A 242 -13.15 -5.43 32.02
CA GLU A 242 -13.94 -6.67 32.05
C GLU A 242 -13.20 -7.87 31.45
N LYS A 243 -12.03 -7.65 30.81
CA LYS A 243 -11.25 -8.67 30.07
C LYS A 243 -12.07 -9.37 28.99
N THR A 244 -12.92 -8.61 28.32
CA THR A 244 -13.76 -9.07 27.21
C THR A 244 -13.25 -8.55 25.87
N LYS A 245 -13.70 -9.15 24.75
CA LYS A 245 -13.42 -8.63 23.40
C LYS A 245 -14.34 -7.42 23.15
N PRO A 246 -13.78 -6.26 22.72
CA PRO A 246 -14.59 -5.08 22.42
C PRO A 246 -15.40 -5.26 21.12
N GLU A 247 -16.64 -4.78 21.12
CA GLU A 247 -17.51 -4.70 19.96
C GLU A 247 -17.56 -3.24 19.48
N TRP A 248 -16.67 -2.90 18.55
CA TRP A 248 -16.51 -1.53 18.04
C TRP A 248 -17.69 -1.09 17.16
N LYS A 249 -18.05 0.19 17.27
CA LYS A 249 -19.04 0.84 16.40
C LYS A 249 -18.40 1.63 15.26
#